data_0d2d2a17b54fb7f63f873a5ddd9c1a87
#
_entry.id   0d2d2a17b54fb7f63f873a5ddd9c1a87
#
_cell.length_a   1.000
_cell.length_b   1.000
_cell.length_c   1.000
_cell.angle_alpha   90.00
_cell.angle_beta   90.00
_cell.angle_gamma   90.00
#
_symmetry.space_group_name_H-M   'P 1'
#
loop_
_entity.id
_entity.type
_entity.pdbx_description
1 polymer ?
#
loop_
_entity_poly.entity_id
_entity_poly.type
_entity_poly.pdbx_seq_one_letter_code
_entity_poly.pdbx_strand_id
1 'polypeptide(L)'
;MEQKKIDVITLPQEYFDDLMVRMAHHSTAIEGNTLTYGQTELLLLFDKVDGNAKMQDLEEMKAHNVCLKMMQTEAADKERPLTETFVRKLHETLLREDYTVYKTLKDGTQTSYVVHAGVYKTRPNSVITATGERFEYASPEETPALMTSLVKWYNDAVEEGNMSILELASLFHYRYIRIHPFEDGNGRIARLLVNFILLRGGYPMIIVRSNDKDNYLNALNSSDINVGLIPSDGANAELEQIQPFT
;
A
#
# COMPACT_ATOMS: atom_id res chain seq x y z
N MET A 1 22.03 19.29 5.75
CA MET A 1 22.27 19.07 4.31
C MET A 1 20.98 19.42 3.60
N GLU A 2 20.96 20.49 2.81
CA GLU A 2 19.83 20.76 1.93
C GLU A 2 19.73 19.64 0.90
N GLN A 3 18.70 18.81 0.99
CA GLN A 3 18.38 17.86 -0.08
C GLN A 3 17.91 18.67 -1.27
N LYS A 4 18.69 18.66 -2.36
CA LYS A 4 18.27 19.23 -3.65
C LYS A 4 16.95 18.59 -4.06
N LYS A 5 15.86 19.35 -4.07
CA LYS A 5 14.62 18.96 -4.74
C LYS A 5 14.95 18.69 -6.20
N ILE A 6 14.79 17.46 -6.64
CA ILE A 6 14.91 17.11 -8.06
C ILE A 6 13.58 17.50 -8.68
N ASP A 7 13.63 18.30 -9.74
CA ASP A 7 12.44 18.59 -10.54
C ASP A 7 12.09 17.31 -11.33
N VAL A 8 11.20 16.52 -10.76
CA VAL A 8 10.80 15.20 -11.29
C VAL A 8 10.21 15.31 -12.70
N ILE A 9 9.69 16.50 -13.07
CA ILE A 9 9.07 16.76 -14.38
C ILE A 9 10.09 16.77 -15.52
N THR A 10 11.37 16.95 -15.21
CA THR A 10 12.46 17.07 -16.23
C THR A 10 13.19 15.75 -16.51
N LEU A 11 12.82 14.65 -15.85
CA LEU A 11 13.48 13.37 -16.09
C LEU A 11 13.03 12.74 -17.43
N PRO A 12 13.93 12.04 -18.16
CA PRO A 12 13.57 11.33 -19.38
C PRO A 12 12.44 10.32 -19.17
N GLN A 13 11.58 10.14 -20.19
CA GLN A 13 10.48 9.18 -20.13
C GLN A 13 10.96 7.76 -19.80
N GLU A 14 12.10 7.34 -20.36
CA GLU A 14 12.73 6.04 -20.09
C GLU A 14 13.02 5.80 -18.60
N TYR A 15 13.36 6.87 -17.87
CA TYR A 15 13.56 6.78 -16.43
C TYR A 15 12.25 6.49 -15.69
N PHE A 16 11.15 7.11 -16.11
CA PHE A 16 9.85 6.85 -15.53
C PHE A 16 9.36 5.46 -15.86
N ASP A 17 9.58 4.99 -17.08
CA ASP A 17 9.20 3.66 -17.53
C ASP A 17 9.93 2.58 -16.72
N ASP A 18 11.26 2.71 -16.52
CA ASP A 18 12.05 1.82 -15.67
C ASP A 18 11.56 1.85 -14.20
N LEU A 19 11.31 3.03 -13.67
CA LEU A 19 10.82 3.19 -12.29
C LEU A 19 9.44 2.54 -12.09
N MET A 20 8.55 2.68 -13.07
CA MET A 20 7.21 2.07 -13.07
C MET A 20 7.30 0.55 -13.11
N VAL A 21 8.16 0.00 -13.98
CA VAL A 21 8.39 -1.45 -14.09
C VAL A 21 8.94 -2.01 -12.77
N ARG A 22 9.95 -1.35 -12.20
CA ARG A 22 10.53 -1.77 -10.90
C ARG A 22 9.51 -1.70 -9.77
N MET A 23 8.76 -0.62 -9.67
CA MET A 23 7.75 -0.46 -8.63
C MET A 23 6.67 -1.53 -8.75
N ALA A 24 6.15 -1.77 -9.95
CA ALA A 24 5.14 -2.79 -10.19
C ALA A 24 5.69 -4.19 -9.84
N HIS A 25 6.87 -4.54 -10.34
CA HIS A 25 7.50 -5.83 -10.08
C HIS A 25 7.69 -6.08 -8.57
N HIS A 26 8.41 -5.20 -7.88
CA HIS A 26 8.73 -5.43 -6.48
C HIS A 26 7.50 -5.36 -5.58
N SER A 27 6.58 -4.43 -5.83
CA SER A 27 5.37 -4.27 -5.02
C SER A 27 4.44 -5.48 -5.12
N THR A 28 4.30 -6.10 -6.30
CA THR A 28 3.49 -7.31 -6.48
C THR A 28 4.23 -8.57 -6.02
N ALA A 29 5.55 -8.65 -6.22
CA ALA A 29 6.36 -9.78 -5.76
C ALA A 29 6.38 -9.92 -4.23
N ILE A 30 6.32 -8.82 -3.46
CA ILE A 30 6.14 -8.84 -2.01
C ILE A 30 4.86 -9.61 -1.62
N GLU A 31 3.81 -9.49 -2.41
CA GLU A 31 2.51 -10.15 -2.18
C GLU A 31 2.42 -11.55 -2.82
N GLY A 32 3.46 -12.00 -3.48
CA GLY A 32 3.54 -13.37 -4.02
C GLY A 32 3.36 -13.52 -5.51
N ASN A 33 3.30 -12.44 -6.28
CA ASN A 33 3.32 -12.48 -7.74
C ASN A 33 4.62 -13.13 -8.22
N THR A 34 4.54 -14.03 -9.20
CA THR A 34 5.66 -14.89 -9.62
C THR A 34 6.33 -14.43 -10.91
N LEU A 35 5.90 -13.33 -11.52
CA LEU A 35 6.54 -12.80 -12.72
C LEU A 35 7.99 -12.40 -12.45
N THR A 36 8.88 -12.78 -13.32
CA THR A 36 10.26 -12.28 -13.29
C THR A 36 10.31 -10.82 -13.69
N TYR A 37 11.41 -10.14 -13.38
CA TYR A 37 11.61 -8.75 -13.79
C TYR A 37 11.49 -8.59 -15.31
N GLY A 38 12.15 -9.46 -16.10
CA GLY A 38 12.07 -9.43 -17.57
C GLY A 38 10.66 -9.66 -18.11
N GLN A 39 9.88 -10.56 -17.49
CA GLN A 39 8.47 -10.75 -17.87
C GLN A 39 7.62 -9.52 -17.54
N THR A 40 7.88 -8.85 -16.39
CA THR A 40 7.22 -7.60 -16.04
C THR A 40 7.52 -6.50 -17.06
N GLU A 41 8.79 -6.34 -17.43
CA GLU A 41 9.23 -5.36 -18.42
C GLU A 41 8.57 -5.60 -19.78
N LEU A 42 8.62 -6.83 -20.29
CA LEU A 42 7.98 -7.22 -21.56
C LEU A 42 6.47 -6.96 -21.54
N LEU A 43 5.82 -7.27 -20.42
CA LEU A 43 4.38 -7.07 -20.27
C LEU A 43 4.00 -5.61 -20.25
N LEU A 44 4.70 -4.79 -19.44
CA LEU A 44 4.29 -3.42 -19.18
C LEU A 44 4.72 -2.43 -20.26
N LEU A 45 5.86 -2.68 -20.94
CA LEU A 45 6.38 -1.79 -21.99
C LEU A 45 5.96 -2.21 -23.39
N PHE A 46 5.78 -3.51 -23.63
CA PHE A 46 5.56 -4.04 -24.96
C PHE A 46 4.27 -4.86 -25.11
N ASP A 47 3.49 -5.04 -24.04
CA ASP A 47 2.27 -5.88 -23.97
C ASP A 47 2.53 -7.33 -24.47
N LYS A 48 3.72 -7.83 -24.15
CA LYS A 48 4.17 -9.18 -24.53
C LYS A 48 4.34 -10.06 -23.31
N VAL A 49 4.07 -11.33 -23.46
CA VAL A 49 4.29 -12.36 -22.45
C VAL A 49 5.29 -13.36 -22.99
N ASP A 50 6.34 -13.65 -22.23
CA ASP A 50 7.31 -14.68 -22.55
C ASP A 50 7.32 -15.77 -21.46
N GLY A 51 7.42 -17.02 -21.91
CA GLY A 51 7.45 -18.18 -21.03
C GLY A 51 6.11 -18.49 -20.34
N ASN A 52 6.20 -19.29 -19.29
CA ASN A 52 5.04 -19.69 -18.50
C ASN A 52 4.74 -18.65 -17.42
N ALA A 53 3.64 -17.93 -17.59
CA ALA A 53 3.11 -17.00 -16.60
C ALA A 53 1.69 -17.37 -16.22
N LYS A 54 1.32 -17.23 -14.97
CA LYS A 54 -0.08 -17.42 -14.55
C LYS A 54 -0.88 -16.21 -15.01
N MET A 55 -2.07 -16.45 -15.54
CA MET A 55 -2.96 -15.38 -15.99
C MET A 55 -3.25 -14.39 -14.84
N GLN A 56 -3.48 -14.89 -13.65
CA GLN A 56 -3.69 -14.07 -12.45
C GLN A 56 -2.53 -13.09 -12.18
N ASP A 57 -1.27 -13.56 -12.30
CA ASP A 57 -0.10 -12.73 -12.07
C ASP A 57 0.03 -11.63 -13.14
N LEU A 58 -0.31 -11.94 -14.39
CA LEU A 58 -0.33 -10.98 -15.50
C LEU A 58 -1.39 -9.88 -15.28
N GLU A 59 -2.59 -10.30 -14.90
CA GLU A 59 -3.72 -9.40 -14.65
C GLU A 59 -3.45 -8.48 -13.45
N GLU A 60 -2.92 -9.04 -12.36
CA GLU A 60 -2.50 -8.28 -11.18
C GLU A 60 -1.43 -7.24 -11.53
N MET A 61 -0.42 -7.63 -12.33
CA MET A 61 0.64 -6.72 -12.75
C MET A 61 0.09 -5.56 -13.60
N LYS A 62 -0.79 -5.85 -14.57
CA LYS A 62 -1.44 -4.82 -15.39
C LYS A 62 -2.30 -3.87 -14.53
N ALA A 63 -3.08 -4.40 -13.61
CA ALA A 63 -3.90 -3.60 -12.70
C ALA A 63 -3.04 -2.70 -11.81
N HIS A 64 -1.96 -3.22 -11.24
CA HIS A 64 -1.02 -2.42 -10.45
C HIS A 64 -0.39 -1.28 -11.26
N ASN A 65 -0.02 -1.53 -12.52
CA ASN A 65 0.51 -0.49 -13.41
C ASN A 65 -0.53 0.61 -13.72
N VAL A 66 -1.80 0.25 -13.87
CA VAL A 66 -2.89 1.25 -14.00
C VAL A 66 -2.99 2.09 -12.73
N CYS A 67 -2.93 1.47 -11.54
CA CYS A 67 -2.94 2.18 -10.26
C CYS A 67 -1.75 3.14 -10.12
N LEU A 68 -0.55 2.75 -10.58
CA LEU A 68 0.62 3.63 -10.59
C LEU A 68 0.37 4.89 -11.44
N LYS A 69 -0.18 4.75 -12.64
CA LYS A 69 -0.51 5.88 -13.52
C LYS A 69 -1.59 6.77 -12.91
N MET A 70 -2.61 6.19 -12.30
CA MET A 70 -3.65 6.95 -11.58
C MET A 70 -3.05 7.73 -10.42
N MET A 71 -2.20 7.11 -9.62
CA MET A 71 -1.51 7.73 -8.50
C MET A 71 -0.63 8.90 -8.94
N GLN A 72 0.15 8.74 -10.03
CA GLN A 72 0.97 9.82 -10.58
C GLN A 72 0.12 11.00 -11.04
N THR A 73 -0.98 10.73 -11.75
CA THR A 73 -1.91 11.76 -12.23
C THR A 73 -2.52 12.55 -11.07
N GLU A 74 -2.97 11.85 -10.02
CA GLU A 74 -3.55 12.48 -8.84
C GLU A 74 -2.49 13.26 -8.04
N ALA A 75 -1.26 12.75 -7.94
CA ALA A 75 -0.16 13.43 -7.25
C ALA A 75 0.27 14.72 -7.95
N ALA A 76 0.10 14.83 -9.26
CA ALA A 76 0.44 16.02 -10.04
C ALA A 76 -0.50 17.20 -9.74
N ASP A 77 -1.75 16.94 -9.38
CA ASP A 77 -2.74 17.97 -9.00
C ASP A 77 -2.59 18.30 -7.50
N LYS A 78 -1.73 19.26 -7.19
CA LYS A 78 -1.39 19.65 -5.80
C LYS A 78 -2.52 20.35 -5.06
N GLU A 79 -3.48 20.92 -5.78
CA GLU A 79 -4.62 21.64 -5.19
C GLU A 79 -5.73 20.70 -4.72
N ARG A 80 -5.79 19.50 -5.28
CA ARG A 80 -6.81 18.52 -4.92
C ARG A 80 -6.43 17.79 -3.63
N PRO A 81 -7.23 17.82 -2.56
CA PRO A 81 -6.95 17.07 -1.35
C PRO A 81 -7.01 15.56 -1.61
N LEU A 82 -6.28 14.78 -0.80
CA LEU A 82 -6.48 13.33 -0.75
C LEU A 82 -7.89 13.03 -0.27
N THR A 83 -8.55 12.05 -0.89
CA THR A 83 -9.90 11.63 -0.52
C THR A 83 -9.99 10.12 -0.32
N GLU A 84 -10.88 9.67 0.55
CA GLU A 84 -11.20 8.25 0.69
C GLU A 84 -11.72 7.66 -0.62
N THR A 85 -12.46 8.44 -1.40
CA THR A 85 -12.94 8.03 -2.73
C THR A 85 -11.79 7.65 -3.65
N PHE A 86 -10.70 8.43 -3.64
CA PHE A 86 -9.52 8.10 -4.42
C PHE A 86 -8.83 6.83 -3.92
N VAL A 87 -8.65 6.67 -2.61
CA VAL A 87 -8.07 5.46 -1.99
C VAL A 87 -8.88 4.21 -2.38
N ARG A 88 -10.21 4.29 -2.25
CA ARG A 88 -11.12 3.21 -2.64
C ARG A 88 -11.09 2.93 -4.14
N LYS A 89 -10.96 3.97 -4.97
CA LYS A 89 -10.84 3.82 -6.43
C LYS A 89 -9.54 3.15 -6.85
N LEU A 90 -8.42 3.45 -6.17
CA LEU A 90 -7.17 2.72 -6.36
C LEU A 90 -7.33 1.24 -6.03
N HIS A 91 -8.00 0.92 -4.92
CA HIS A 91 -8.25 -0.45 -4.52
C HIS A 91 -9.19 -1.19 -5.49
N GLU A 92 -10.27 -0.55 -5.93
CA GLU A 92 -11.17 -1.09 -6.94
C GLU A 92 -10.41 -1.41 -8.24
N THR A 93 -9.55 -0.49 -8.69
CA THR A 93 -8.73 -0.69 -9.88
C THR A 93 -7.69 -1.81 -9.70
N LEU A 94 -7.12 -1.93 -8.51
CA LEU A 94 -6.12 -2.95 -8.18
C LEU A 94 -6.72 -4.36 -8.22
N LEU A 95 -7.90 -4.54 -7.66
CA LEU A 95 -8.57 -5.84 -7.61
C LEU A 95 -9.38 -6.13 -8.88
N ARG A 96 -9.82 -5.08 -9.61
CA ARG A 96 -10.61 -5.13 -10.85
C ARG A 96 -12.06 -5.59 -10.64
N GLU A 97 -12.27 -6.65 -9.88
CA GLU A 97 -13.59 -7.24 -9.61
C GLU A 97 -13.61 -7.91 -8.24
N ASP A 98 -14.81 -8.17 -7.76
CA ASP A 98 -15.01 -8.97 -6.56
C ASP A 98 -14.62 -10.42 -6.82
N TYR A 99 -14.03 -11.08 -5.82
CA TYR A 99 -13.68 -12.49 -5.94
C TYR A 99 -13.92 -13.26 -4.65
N THR A 100 -14.12 -14.57 -4.78
CA THR A 100 -14.36 -15.46 -3.65
C THR A 100 -13.08 -16.15 -3.21
N VAL A 101 -12.79 -16.05 -1.92
CA VAL A 101 -11.72 -16.81 -1.26
C VAL A 101 -12.31 -18.04 -0.60
N TYR A 102 -11.76 -19.22 -0.92
CA TYR A 102 -12.11 -20.49 -0.31
C TYR A 102 -11.03 -20.86 0.71
N LYS A 103 -11.46 -21.28 1.90
CA LYS A 103 -10.56 -21.73 2.99
C LYS A 103 -11.04 -23.04 3.57
N THR A 104 -10.10 -23.91 3.91
CA THR A 104 -10.36 -25.09 4.72
C THR A 104 -9.92 -24.81 6.15
N LEU A 105 -10.84 -24.92 7.09
CA LEU A 105 -10.57 -24.73 8.52
C LEU A 105 -9.79 -25.95 9.07
N LYS A 106 -9.22 -25.80 10.28
CA LYS A 106 -8.42 -26.86 10.92
C LYS A 106 -9.20 -28.15 11.17
N ASP A 107 -10.52 -28.05 11.29
CA ASP A 107 -11.43 -29.19 11.46
C ASP A 107 -11.87 -29.85 10.14
N GLY A 108 -11.32 -29.37 8.99
CA GLY A 108 -11.66 -29.86 7.66
C GLY A 108 -12.88 -29.18 7.02
N THR A 109 -13.59 -28.33 7.75
CA THR A 109 -14.76 -27.60 7.22
C THR A 109 -14.31 -26.59 6.14
N GLN A 110 -15.01 -26.59 5.00
CA GLN A 110 -14.81 -25.59 3.97
C GLN A 110 -15.64 -24.33 4.24
N THR A 111 -15.05 -23.18 4.09
CA THR A 111 -15.72 -21.88 4.17
C THR A 111 -15.28 -20.98 3.03
N SER A 112 -16.07 -20.00 2.72
CA SER A 112 -15.73 -19.00 1.71
C SER A 112 -16.22 -17.62 2.13
N TYR A 113 -15.60 -16.61 1.54
CA TYR A 113 -16.05 -15.22 1.66
C TYR A 113 -15.68 -14.44 0.39
N VAL A 114 -16.42 -13.37 0.15
CA VAL A 114 -16.19 -12.49 -1.00
C VAL A 114 -15.31 -11.33 -0.56
N VAL A 115 -14.27 -11.04 -1.34
CA VAL A 115 -13.47 -9.82 -1.25
C VAL A 115 -14.06 -8.82 -2.23
N HIS A 116 -14.46 -7.66 -1.73
CA HIS A 116 -15.11 -6.63 -2.54
C HIS A 116 -14.13 -5.54 -2.98
N ALA A 117 -14.07 -5.29 -4.28
CA ALA A 117 -13.24 -4.25 -4.86
C ALA A 117 -13.74 -2.85 -4.47
N GLY A 118 -12.84 -2.00 -3.93
CA GLY A 118 -13.18 -0.63 -3.54
C GLY A 118 -14.05 -0.49 -2.28
N VAL A 119 -14.29 -1.59 -1.54
CA VAL A 119 -15.12 -1.59 -0.32
C VAL A 119 -14.25 -1.90 0.90
N TYR A 120 -14.45 -1.15 1.97
CA TYR A 120 -13.78 -1.45 3.23
C TYR A 120 -14.19 -2.82 3.76
N LYS A 121 -13.31 -3.45 4.51
CA LYS A 121 -13.52 -4.79 5.05
C LYS A 121 -14.80 -4.89 5.85
N THR A 122 -15.44 -6.04 5.72
CA THR A 122 -16.65 -6.41 6.47
C THR A 122 -16.35 -7.48 7.53
N ARG A 123 -15.12 -7.99 7.54
CA ARG A 123 -14.64 -9.05 8.42
C ARG A 123 -13.34 -8.63 9.11
N PRO A 124 -13.13 -9.02 10.37
CA PRO A 124 -11.85 -8.80 11.03
C PRO A 124 -10.71 -9.46 10.25
N ASN A 125 -9.61 -8.77 10.08
CA ASN A 125 -8.37 -9.33 9.57
C ASN A 125 -7.28 -9.26 10.64
N SER A 126 -6.45 -10.29 10.65
CA SER A 126 -5.34 -10.43 11.57
C SER A 126 -4.19 -11.16 10.90
N VAL A 127 -3.00 -10.97 11.39
CA VAL A 127 -1.81 -11.72 10.98
C VAL A 127 -1.24 -12.48 12.17
N ILE A 128 -0.56 -13.58 11.88
CA ILE A 128 0.26 -14.26 12.87
C ILE A 128 1.66 -13.68 12.75
N THR A 129 2.17 -13.13 13.84
CA THR A 129 3.53 -12.59 13.91
C THR A 129 4.58 -13.69 13.80
N ALA A 130 5.83 -13.32 13.56
CA ALA A 130 6.95 -14.27 13.56
C ALA A 130 7.12 -15.00 14.90
N THR A 131 6.67 -14.40 16.01
CA THR A 131 6.64 -14.99 17.35
C THR A 131 5.44 -15.90 17.60
N GLY A 132 4.53 -16.04 16.61
CA GLY A 132 3.32 -16.86 16.72
C GLY A 132 2.14 -16.17 17.40
N GLU A 133 2.26 -14.92 17.76
CA GLU A 133 1.19 -14.13 18.35
C GLU A 133 0.22 -13.63 17.28
N ARG A 134 -1.05 -13.50 17.65
CA ARG A 134 -2.06 -12.94 16.76
C ARG A 134 -2.08 -11.43 16.90
N PHE A 135 -1.81 -10.75 15.81
CA PHE A 135 -1.97 -9.31 15.69
C PHE A 135 -3.29 -8.97 15.00
N GLU A 136 -4.11 -8.16 15.64
CA GLU A 136 -5.41 -7.75 15.11
C GLU A 136 -5.32 -6.29 14.62
N TYR A 137 -5.77 -6.07 13.40
CA TYR A 137 -5.95 -4.73 12.83
C TYR A 137 -7.27 -4.11 13.33
N ALA A 138 -7.52 -2.84 13.02
CA ALA A 138 -8.79 -2.18 13.33
C ALA A 138 -9.98 -3.06 12.93
N SER A 139 -11.05 -3.01 13.70
CA SER A 139 -12.27 -3.75 13.40
C SER A 139 -12.96 -3.22 12.14
N PRO A 140 -13.84 -3.99 11.48
CA PRO A 140 -14.64 -3.49 10.37
C PRO A 140 -15.48 -2.27 10.72
N GLU A 141 -16.02 -2.23 11.94
CA GLU A 141 -16.87 -1.16 12.45
C GLU A 141 -16.10 0.15 12.64
N GLU A 142 -14.84 0.06 13.09
CA GLU A 142 -13.96 1.22 13.31
C GLU A 142 -13.33 1.73 12.03
N THR A 143 -13.13 0.84 11.05
CA THR A 143 -12.38 1.15 9.82
C THR A 143 -12.86 2.42 9.10
N PRO A 144 -14.17 2.68 8.87
CA PRO A 144 -14.60 3.90 8.17
C PRO A 144 -14.22 5.18 8.91
N ALA A 145 -14.42 5.22 10.23
CA ALA A 145 -14.09 6.40 11.04
C ALA A 145 -12.57 6.66 11.09
N LEU A 146 -11.77 5.59 11.21
CA LEU A 146 -10.32 5.69 11.22
C LEU A 146 -9.77 6.13 9.87
N MET A 147 -10.33 5.67 8.75
CA MET A 147 -9.94 6.14 7.41
C MET A 147 -10.29 7.60 7.19
N THR A 148 -11.47 8.04 7.63
CA THR A 148 -11.86 9.46 7.59
C THR A 148 -10.88 10.31 8.40
N SER A 149 -10.52 9.86 9.61
CA SER A 149 -9.56 10.55 10.47
C SER A 149 -8.16 10.59 9.85
N LEU A 150 -7.70 9.49 9.25
CA LEU A 150 -6.38 9.42 8.59
C LEU A 150 -6.28 10.38 7.41
N VAL A 151 -7.30 10.39 6.54
CA VAL A 151 -7.32 11.26 5.36
C VAL A 151 -7.40 12.74 5.77
N LYS A 152 -8.24 13.05 6.78
CA LYS A 152 -8.32 14.40 7.33
C LYS A 152 -6.98 14.84 7.91
N TRP A 153 -6.38 14.03 8.80
CA TRP A 153 -5.07 14.30 9.39
C TRP A 153 -3.99 14.57 8.33
N TYR A 154 -3.96 13.78 7.26
CA TYR A 154 -3.00 13.98 6.18
C TYR A 154 -3.19 15.35 5.50
N ASN A 155 -4.42 15.71 5.16
CA ASN A 155 -4.71 16.98 4.51
C ASN A 155 -4.40 18.18 5.43
N ASP A 156 -4.77 18.10 6.72
CA ASP A 156 -4.44 19.11 7.71
C ASP A 156 -2.91 19.28 7.85
N ALA A 157 -2.15 18.18 7.94
CA ALA A 157 -0.69 18.21 8.04
C ALA A 157 -0.01 18.81 6.79
N VAL A 158 -0.57 18.57 5.61
CA VAL A 158 -0.11 19.21 4.37
C VAL A 158 -0.36 20.72 4.39
N GLU A 159 -1.53 21.16 4.86
CA GLU A 159 -1.91 22.57 4.95
C GLU A 159 -1.07 23.30 5.99
N GLU A 160 -0.86 22.71 7.16
CA GLU A 160 -0.03 23.26 8.23
C GLU A 160 1.46 23.35 7.88
N GLY A 161 1.97 22.42 7.06
CA GLY A 161 3.35 22.42 6.57
C GLY A 161 4.43 22.30 7.65
N ASN A 162 4.08 21.79 8.83
CA ASN A 162 4.96 21.68 10.01
C ASN A 162 5.74 20.34 10.06
N MET A 163 5.50 19.45 9.13
CA MET A 163 6.09 18.11 9.07
C MET A 163 6.87 17.92 7.75
N SER A 164 7.99 17.22 7.81
CA SER A 164 8.71 16.86 6.58
C SER A 164 7.91 15.85 5.75
N ILE A 165 8.07 15.90 4.41
CA ILE A 165 7.37 14.97 3.52
C ILE A 165 7.72 13.50 3.81
N LEU A 166 8.98 13.23 4.19
CA LEU A 166 9.41 11.88 4.53
C LEU A 166 8.74 11.36 5.80
N GLU A 167 8.65 12.21 6.82
CA GLU A 167 7.95 11.92 8.06
C GLU A 167 6.45 11.71 7.81
N LEU A 168 5.82 12.62 7.06
CA LEU A 168 4.41 12.53 6.68
C LEU A 168 4.10 11.22 5.94
N ALA A 169 4.95 10.84 4.97
CA ALA A 169 4.79 9.60 4.22
C ALA A 169 4.95 8.37 5.12
N SER A 170 5.93 8.38 6.03
CA SER A 170 6.19 7.28 6.96
C SER A 170 5.05 7.09 7.95
N LEU A 171 4.57 8.18 8.55
CA LEU A 171 3.44 8.14 9.49
C LEU A 171 2.15 7.74 8.80
N PHE A 172 1.88 8.26 7.60
CA PHE A 172 0.71 7.87 6.84
C PHE A 172 0.72 6.38 6.52
N HIS A 173 1.87 5.87 6.04
CA HIS A 173 2.05 4.45 5.74
C HIS A 173 1.77 3.58 6.97
N TYR A 174 2.40 3.91 8.11
CA TYR A 174 2.24 3.16 9.34
C TYR A 174 0.77 3.15 9.81
N ARG A 175 0.13 4.32 9.89
CA ARG A 175 -1.27 4.46 10.29
C ARG A 175 -2.21 3.68 9.35
N TYR A 176 -1.98 3.77 8.04
CA TYR A 176 -2.78 3.04 7.05
C TYR A 176 -2.65 1.53 7.23
N ILE A 177 -1.43 1.01 7.42
CA ILE A 177 -1.20 -0.42 7.67
C ILE A 177 -1.86 -0.86 8.97
N ARG A 178 -1.86 -0.02 10.00
CA ARG A 178 -2.54 -0.31 11.27
C ARG A 178 -4.07 -0.39 11.13
N ILE A 179 -4.67 0.44 10.31
CA ILE A 179 -6.10 0.37 10.00
C ILE A 179 -6.40 -0.88 9.17
N HIS A 180 -5.55 -1.17 8.16
CA HIS A 180 -5.71 -2.30 7.24
C HIS A 180 -7.10 -2.35 6.63
N PRO A 181 -7.52 -1.30 5.88
CA PRO A 181 -8.93 -1.02 5.65
C PRO A 181 -9.65 -1.99 4.72
N PHE A 182 -8.94 -2.78 3.93
CA PHE A 182 -9.53 -3.71 2.96
C PHE A 182 -9.29 -5.17 3.37
N GLU A 183 -10.02 -6.10 2.76
CA GLU A 183 -9.83 -7.53 3.02
C GLU A 183 -8.60 -8.10 2.34
N ASP A 184 -8.15 -7.47 1.21
CA ASP A 184 -6.89 -7.77 0.49
C ASP A 184 -6.31 -6.48 -0.10
N GLY A 185 -5.09 -6.53 -0.65
CA GLY A 185 -4.46 -5.43 -1.40
C GLY A 185 -3.90 -4.28 -0.55
N ASN A 186 -4.01 -4.32 0.78
CA ASN A 186 -3.60 -3.22 1.66
C ASN A 186 -2.12 -2.84 1.50
N GLY A 187 -1.21 -3.80 1.42
CA GLY A 187 0.22 -3.54 1.24
C GLY A 187 0.53 -2.82 -0.08
N ARG A 188 -0.10 -3.25 -1.17
CA ARG A 188 0.05 -2.63 -2.50
C ARG A 188 -0.47 -1.19 -2.49
N ILE A 189 -1.66 -0.95 -1.93
CA ILE A 189 -2.24 0.39 -1.80
C ILE A 189 -1.38 1.27 -0.87
N ALA A 190 -0.90 0.76 0.24
CA ALA A 190 -0.02 1.51 1.14
C ALA A 190 1.23 2.02 0.42
N ARG A 191 1.92 1.17 -0.35
CA ARG A 191 3.11 1.55 -1.12
C ARG A 191 2.80 2.55 -2.25
N LEU A 192 1.61 2.48 -2.85
CA LEU A 192 1.14 3.50 -3.80
C LEU A 192 0.91 4.85 -3.11
N LEU A 193 0.25 4.86 -1.94
CA LEU A 193 -0.04 6.09 -1.20
C LEU A 193 1.23 6.76 -0.64
N VAL A 194 2.23 5.98 -0.20
CA VAL A 194 3.55 6.55 0.14
C VAL A 194 4.13 7.29 -1.05
N ASN A 195 4.13 6.68 -2.24
CA ASN A 195 4.66 7.31 -3.44
C ASN A 195 3.82 8.50 -3.93
N PHE A 196 2.50 8.47 -3.72
CA PHE A 196 1.63 9.63 -3.90
C PHE A 196 2.10 10.83 -3.06
N ILE A 197 2.34 10.61 -1.76
CA ILE A 197 2.79 11.66 -0.84
C ILE A 197 4.17 12.20 -1.24
N LEU A 198 5.11 11.32 -1.57
CA LEU A 198 6.45 11.69 -1.99
C LEU A 198 6.44 12.53 -3.27
N LEU A 199 5.76 12.06 -4.32
CA LEU A 199 5.64 12.79 -5.58
C LEU A 199 5.00 14.16 -5.40
N ARG A 200 3.95 14.24 -4.60
CA ARG A 200 3.26 15.49 -4.28
C ARG A 200 4.16 16.48 -3.58
N GLY A 201 5.04 15.98 -2.70
CA GLY A 201 6.07 16.75 -2.03
C GLY A 201 7.28 17.11 -2.90
N GLY A 202 7.34 16.67 -4.17
CA GLY A 202 8.46 16.90 -5.08
C GLY A 202 9.65 15.96 -4.84
N TYR A 203 9.41 14.80 -4.23
CA TYR A 203 10.39 13.74 -4.04
C TYR A 203 10.23 12.65 -5.10
N PRO A 204 11.30 11.94 -5.48
CA PRO A 204 11.19 10.77 -6.35
C PRO A 204 10.43 9.64 -5.64
N MET A 205 9.85 8.73 -6.44
CA MET A 205 9.27 7.51 -5.90
C MET A 205 10.33 6.63 -5.25
N ILE A 206 9.93 5.91 -4.19
CA ILE A 206 10.75 4.87 -3.55
C ILE A 206 10.23 3.48 -3.93
N ILE A 207 11.10 2.51 -3.91
CA ILE A 207 10.80 1.11 -4.19
C ILE A 207 11.22 0.26 -2.99
N VAL A 208 10.25 -0.35 -2.35
CA VAL A 208 10.52 -1.43 -1.39
C VAL A 208 10.87 -2.67 -2.21
N ARG A 209 12.12 -3.11 -2.14
CA ARG A 209 12.57 -4.26 -2.93
C ARG A 209 12.03 -5.57 -2.34
N SER A 210 11.62 -6.49 -3.18
CA SER A 210 11.08 -7.78 -2.73
C SER A 210 12.07 -8.64 -1.96
N ASN A 211 13.37 -8.52 -2.25
CA ASN A 211 14.45 -9.16 -1.49
C ASN A 211 14.75 -8.47 -0.14
N ASP A 212 14.15 -7.32 0.14
CA ASP A 212 14.25 -6.58 1.40
C ASP A 212 12.95 -6.62 2.21
N LYS A 213 12.03 -7.52 1.84
CA LYS A 213 10.70 -7.68 2.46
C LYS A 213 10.80 -7.86 3.98
N ASP A 214 11.74 -8.68 4.45
CA ASP A 214 11.87 -8.99 5.88
C ASP A 214 12.26 -7.73 6.68
N ASN A 215 13.18 -6.92 6.17
CA ASN A 215 13.56 -5.67 6.83
C ASN A 215 12.39 -4.67 6.83
N TYR A 216 11.63 -4.61 5.73
CA TYR A 216 10.43 -3.78 5.64
C TYR A 216 9.36 -4.19 6.67
N LEU A 217 9.09 -5.48 6.82
CA LEU A 217 8.14 -5.98 7.82
C LEU A 217 8.66 -5.80 9.25
N ASN A 218 9.96 -6.00 9.48
CA ASN A 218 10.59 -5.77 10.77
C ASN A 218 10.54 -4.30 11.20
N ALA A 219 10.65 -3.36 10.26
CA ALA A 219 10.49 -1.94 10.56
C ALA A 219 9.06 -1.60 11.06
N LEU A 220 8.05 -2.20 10.44
CA LEU A 220 6.66 -2.06 10.90
C LEU A 220 6.46 -2.65 12.31
N ASN A 221 6.98 -3.86 12.56
CA ASN A 221 6.91 -4.49 13.88
C ASN A 221 7.65 -3.68 14.95
N SER A 222 8.82 -3.14 14.61
CA SER A 222 9.58 -2.29 15.54
C SER A 222 8.82 -1.02 15.91
N SER A 223 8.06 -0.46 14.97
CA SER A 223 7.20 0.69 15.24
C SER A 223 6.05 0.33 16.19
N ASP A 224 5.44 -0.84 16.03
CA ASP A 224 4.41 -1.34 16.96
C ASP A 224 4.94 -1.47 18.39
N ILE A 225 6.16 -1.97 18.54
CA ILE A 225 6.83 -2.07 19.86
C ILE A 225 7.11 -0.68 20.42
N ASN A 226 7.64 0.24 19.63
CA ASN A 226 8.03 1.57 20.07
C ASN A 226 6.85 2.43 20.53
N VAL A 227 5.67 2.26 19.94
CA VAL A 227 4.45 2.95 20.35
C VAL A 227 3.73 2.25 21.51
N GLY A 228 4.28 1.14 22.01
CA GLY A 228 3.72 0.40 23.14
C GLY A 228 2.48 -0.42 22.78
N LEU A 229 2.27 -0.70 21.50
CA LEU A 229 1.19 -1.55 21.02
C LEU A 229 1.59 -3.00 21.17
N ILE A 230 0.85 -3.73 22.00
CA ILE A 230 0.90 -5.18 21.97
C ILE A 230 -0.07 -5.71 20.91
N PRO A 231 0.18 -6.89 20.35
CA PRO A 231 -0.65 -7.46 19.28
C PRO A 231 -2.15 -7.49 19.57
N SER A 232 -2.52 -7.73 20.83
CA SER A 232 -3.91 -7.75 21.29
C SER A 232 -4.59 -6.38 21.36
N ASP A 233 -3.81 -5.31 21.50
CA ASP A 233 -4.33 -3.96 21.67
C ASP A 233 -4.21 -3.13 20.38
N GLY A 234 -3.56 -3.72 19.40
CA GLY A 234 -3.14 -3.00 18.21
C GLY A 234 -4.28 -2.39 17.39
N ALA A 235 -5.44 -3.02 17.38
CA ALA A 235 -6.58 -2.52 16.62
C ALA A 235 -7.16 -1.22 17.21
N ASN A 236 -7.07 -1.07 18.52
CA ASN A 236 -7.69 0.04 19.26
C ASN A 236 -6.72 1.20 19.55
N ALA A 237 -5.53 1.18 18.96
CA ALA A 237 -4.59 2.26 19.14
C ALA A 237 -5.14 3.55 18.52
N GLU A 238 -5.29 4.57 19.34
CA GLU A 238 -5.65 5.90 18.86
C GLU A 238 -4.55 6.42 17.95
N LEU A 239 -4.92 6.99 16.81
CA LEU A 239 -3.96 7.52 15.84
C LEU A 239 -3.02 8.57 16.43
N GLU A 240 -3.50 9.29 17.45
CA GLU A 240 -2.74 10.34 18.18
C GLU A 240 -1.57 9.75 18.99
N GLN A 241 -1.64 8.48 19.39
CA GLN A 241 -0.61 7.80 20.17
C GLN A 241 0.51 7.22 19.30
N ILE A 242 0.34 7.24 17.98
CA ILE A 242 1.33 6.67 17.05
C ILE A 242 2.50 7.63 16.91
N GLN A 243 3.67 7.21 17.39
CA GLN A 243 4.92 7.96 17.25
C GLN A 243 5.52 7.76 15.84
N PRO A 244 6.26 8.74 15.33
CA PRO A 244 6.98 8.59 14.08
C PRO A 244 8.04 7.48 14.18
N PHE A 245 8.38 6.90 13.05
CA PHE A 245 9.59 6.10 12.90
C PHE A 245 10.80 7.00 13.19
N THR A 246 11.63 6.65 14.15
CA THR A 246 12.91 7.30 14.41
C THR A 246 14.02 6.58 13.67
#